data_56f540b2f58390f9e5b06b0137fdc1d0
#
_entry.id   56f540b2f58390f9e5b06b0137fdc1d0
#
_cell.length_a   1.000
_cell.length_b   1.000
_cell.length_c   1.000
_cell.angle_alpha   90.00
_cell.angle_beta   90.00
_cell.angle_gamma   90.00
#
_symmetry.space_group_name_H-M   'P 1'
#
loop_
_entity.id
_entity.type
_entity.pdbx_description
1 polymer ?
#
loop_
_entity_poly.entity_id
_entity_poly.type
_entity_poly.pdbx_seq_one_letter_code
_entity_poly.pdbx_strand_id
1 'polypeptide(L)'
;LLSDKIFDILLEKLRVLNPESEALNYVGAPSKGKKVKLPYWMGSMDKIKTEEAVINKWITKYGGSYLVSDKLDGISCLLTQQNEIINLYTRGNGSEGQNVTHLLKYVNIRTDDLPTDRNIAIRGELIMSIENFEKYTDKMANARNMVAGIVNSKPESLNTAYAKDVDFIAYEIIEPRYTPS
;
A
#
# COMPACT_ATOMS: atom_id res chain seq x y z
N LEU A 1 16.86 12.21 8.92
CA LEU A 1 15.59 11.88 8.26
C LEU A 1 14.51 12.77 8.85
N LEU A 2 13.71 13.43 8.00
CA LEU A 2 12.56 14.23 8.43
C LEU A 2 11.45 13.27 8.88
N SER A 3 10.71 13.66 9.95
CA SER A 3 9.50 12.91 10.30
C SER A 3 8.40 13.16 9.26
N ASP A 4 7.46 12.21 9.11
CA ASP A 4 6.35 12.32 8.16
C ASP A 4 5.54 13.60 8.38
N LYS A 5 5.35 14.00 9.63
CA LYS A 5 4.66 15.24 10.00
C LYS A 5 5.38 16.50 9.47
N ILE A 6 6.70 16.55 9.56
CA ILE A 6 7.48 17.68 9.04
C ILE A 6 7.46 17.66 7.51
N PHE A 7 7.54 16.49 6.90
CA PHE A 7 7.43 16.33 5.45
C PHE A 7 6.08 16.82 4.92
N ASP A 8 4.97 16.44 5.55
CA ASP A 8 3.63 16.91 5.19
C ASP A 8 3.51 18.43 5.28
N ILE A 9 4.04 19.04 6.34
CA ILE A 9 4.04 20.52 6.52
C ILE A 9 4.85 21.21 5.40
N LEU A 10 6.00 20.65 5.04
CA LEU A 10 6.83 21.20 3.96
C LEU A 10 6.15 21.09 2.61
N LEU A 11 5.49 19.96 2.31
CA LEU A 11 4.70 19.79 1.10
C LEU A 11 3.54 20.77 1.00
N GLU A 12 2.80 21.01 2.11
CA GLU A 12 1.73 22.02 2.12
C GLU A 12 2.27 23.43 1.84
N LYS A 13 3.39 23.79 2.48
CA LYS A 13 4.03 25.09 2.22
C LYS A 13 4.49 25.19 0.75
N LEU A 14 5.05 24.14 0.19
CA LEU A 14 5.48 24.13 -1.20
C LEU A 14 4.28 24.33 -2.15
N ARG A 15 3.14 23.66 -1.90
CA ARG A 15 1.92 23.84 -2.69
C ARG A 15 1.41 25.28 -2.69
N VAL A 16 1.57 26.00 -1.57
CA VAL A 16 1.17 27.40 -1.47
C VAL A 16 2.17 28.33 -2.15
N LEU A 17 3.47 28.06 -1.99
CA LEU A 17 4.54 28.94 -2.49
C LEU A 17 4.83 28.73 -3.98
N ASN A 18 4.76 27.50 -4.46
CA ASN A 18 5.00 27.12 -5.84
C ASN A 18 4.14 25.91 -6.24
N PRO A 19 2.86 26.11 -6.61
CA PRO A 19 1.93 25.04 -6.95
C PRO A 19 2.36 24.25 -8.21
N GLU A 20 3.19 24.82 -9.08
CA GLU A 20 3.71 24.17 -10.30
C GLU A 20 5.04 23.44 -10.05
N SER A 21 5.48 23.32 -8.80
CA SER A 21 6.74 22.65 -8.49
C SER A 21 6.69 21.18 -8.89
N GLU A 22 7.67 20.75 -9.70
CA GLU A 22 7.81 19.33 -10.05
C GLU A 22 7.95 18.42 -8.83
N ALA A 23 8.48 18.93 -7.71
CA ALA A 23 8.62 18.19 -6.46
C ALA A 23 7.26 17.74 -5.88
N LEU A 24 6.15 18.40 -6.22
CA LEU A 24 4.80 18.01 -5.82
C LEU A 24 4.29 16.77 -6.55
N ASN A 25 4.89 16.44 -7.70
CA ASN A 25 4.55 15.27 -8.50
C ASN A 25 5.33 14.02 -8.07
N TYR A 26 6.33 14.17 -7.21
CA TYR A 26 7.09 13.03 -6.69
C TYR A 26 6.32 12.34 -5.56
N VAL A 27 5.79 11.16 -5.85
CA VAL A 27 5.14 10.29 -4.86
C VAL A 27 6.16 9.27 -4.37
N GLY A 28 6.71 9.51 -3.18
CA GLY A 28 7.64 8.62 -2.49
C GLY A 28 9.09 8.66 -3.01
N ALA A 29 10.01 8.07 -2.24
CA ALA A 29 11.39 7.92 -2.67
C ALA A 29 11.49 6.95 -3.87
N PRO A 30 12.38 7.20 -4.85
CA PRO A 30 12.59 6.27 -5.95
C PRO A 30 13.03 4.91 -5.40
N SER A 31 12.24 3.88 -5.69
CA SER A 31 12.59 2.51 -5.30
C SER A 31 13.83 2.04 -6.06
N LYS A 32 14.75 1.37 -5.36
CA LYS A 32 16.00 0.84 -5.95
C LYS A 32 15.77 -0.43 -6.80
N GLY A 33 14.56 -1.00 -6.80
CA GLY A 33 14.21 -2.21 -7.54
C GLY A 33 13.78 -1.95 -8.98
N LYS A 34 13.82 -2.99 -9.82
CA LYS A 34 13.30 -2.94 -11.18
C LYS A 34 11.79 -2.70 -11.14
N LYS A 35 11.33 -1.56 -11.68
CA LYS A 35 9.93 -1.25 -11.82
C LYS A 35 9.29 -2.06 -12.94
N VAL A 36 8.05 -2.44 -12.73
CA VAL A 36 7.19 -3.10 -13.71
C VAL A 36 5.88 -2.34 -13.82
N LYS A 37 5.29 -2.31 -15.02
CA LYS A 37 3.95 -1.77 -15.21
C LYS A 37 2.95 -2.63 -14.46
N LEU A 38 2.08 -2.01 -13.68
CA LEU A 38 1.04 -2.72 -12.94
C LEU A 38 -0.10 -3.12 -13.89
N PRO A 39 -0.65 -4.34 -13.74
CA PRO A 39 -1.80 -4.79 -14.54
C PRO A 39 -3.08 -4.02 -14.24
N TYR A 40 -3.19 -3.45 -13.03
CA TYR A 40 -4.31 -2.60 -12.59
C TYR A 40 -3.76 -1.34 -11.94
N TRP A 41 -4.44 -0.22 -12.17
CA TRP A 41 -4.05 1.05 -11.57
C TRP A 41 -4.26 1.05 -10.05
N MET A 42 -3.26 1.52 -9.31
CA MET A 42 -3.21 1.57 -7.85
C MET A 42 -3.14 3.02 -7.36
N GLY A 43 -4.21 3.79 -7.58
CA GLY A 43 -4.29 5.18 -7.12
C GLY A 43 -4.20 5.31 -5.60
N SER A 44 -3.81 6.50 -5.14
CA SER A 44 -3.91 6.87 -3.74
C SER A 44 -5.28 7.44 -3.43
N MET A 45 -5.74 7.22 -2.18
CA MET A 45 -6.94 7.88 -1.67
C MET A 45 -6.65 9.33 -1.32
N ASP A 46 -7.63 10.21 -1.57
CA ASP A 46 -7.54 11.61 -1.16
C ASP A 46 -7.56 11.72 0.37
N LYS A 47 -6.71 12.59 0.90
CA LYS A 47 -6.71 12.93 2.31
C LYS A 47 -7.67 14.09 2.54
N ILE A 48 -8.69 13.87 3.35
CA ILE A 48 -9.64 14.93 3.74
C ILE A 48 -9.21 15.49 5.08
N LYS A 49 -9.15 16.83 5.16
CA LYS A 49 -8.88 17.51 6.41
C LYS A 49 -10.11 17.44 7.32
N THR A 50 -9.88 17.52 8.63
CA THR A 50 -10.92 17.35 9.65
C THR A 50 -11.79 18.59 9.89
N GLU A 51 -11.55 19.71 9.17
CA GLU A 51 -12.40 20.88 9.26
C GLU A 51 -13.81 20.57 8.74
N GLU A 52 -14.82 20.95 9.48
CA GLU A 52 -16.24 20.65 9.21
C GLU A 52 -16.66 21.06 7.79
N ALA A 53 -16.24 22.23 7.33
CA ALA A 53 -16.57 22.74 5.99
C ALA A 53 -16.02 21.84 4.88
N VAL A 54 -14.82 21.25 5.07
CA VAL A 54 -14.19 20.33 4.13
C VAL A 54 -14.93 18.99 4.09
N ILE A 55 -15.29 18.48 5.28
CA ILE A 55 -16.06 17.24 5.41
C ILE A 55 -17.44 17.42 4.75
N ASN A 56 -18.15 18.50 5.02
CA ASN A 56 -19.47 18.78 4.44
C ASN A 56 -19.42 18.90 2.92
N LYS A 57 -18.38 19.54 2.37
CA LYS A 57 -18.16 19.61 0.93
C LYS A 57 -17.94 18.21 0.32
N TRP A 58 -17.19 17.38 1.01
CA TRP A 58 -16.93 15.99 0.58
C TRP A 58 -18.22 15.15 0.62
N ILE A 59 -18.98 15.21 1.72
CA ILE A 59 -20.28 14.53 1.86
C ILE A 59 -21.25 14.97 0.76
N THR A 60 -21.31 16.27 0.45
CA THR A 60 -22.15 16.79 -0.64
C THR A 60 -21.72 16.24 -2.01
N LYS A 61 -20.42 16.12 -2.25
CA LYS A 61 -19.87 15.62 -3.50
C LYS A 61 -20.10 14.11 -3.69
N TYR A 62 -19.98 13.35 -2.60
CA TYR A 62 -20.02 11.88 -2.62
C TYR A 62 -21.16 11.33 -1.77
N GLY A 63 -22.35 11.92 -1.88
CA GLY A 63 -23.53 11.49 -1.11
C GLY A 63 -23.81 9.99 -1.22
N GLY A 64 -24.52 9.43 -0.22
CA GLY A 64 -24.90 8.00 -0.17
C GLY A 64 -24.46 7.32 1.13
N SER A 65 -24.38 5.99 1.08
CA SER A 65 -23.90 5.17 2.20
C SER A 65 -22.36 5.04 2.14
N TYR A 66 -21.72 5.06 3.31
CA TYR A 66 -20.27 4.94 3.43
C TYR A 66 -19.90 3.68 4.18
N LEU A 67 -18.85 3.01 3.72
CA LEU A 67 -18.14 2.00 4.49
C LEU A 67 -16.95 2.67 5.17
N VAL A 68 -16.88 2.57 6.49
CA VAL A 68 -15.78 3.12 7.28
C VAL A 68 -14.89 1.98 7.76
N SER A 69 -13.59 2.11 7.57
CA SER A 69 -12.60 1.14 8.02
C SER A 69 -11.34 1.87 8.49
N ASP A 70 -10.53 1.17 9.29
CA ASP A 70 -9.22 1.67 9.67
C ASP A 70 -8.31 1.80 8.45
N LYS A 71 -7.54 2.90 8.41
CA LYS A 71 -6.49 3.05 7.42
C LYS A 71 -5.23 2.33 7.92
N LEU A 72 -4.98 1.16 7.35
CA LEU A 72 -3.81 0.36 7.69
C LEU A 72 -2.51 1.11 7.37
N ASP A 73 -1.50 0.93 8.22
CA ASP A 73 -0.19 1.56 8.08
C ASP A 73 0.88 0.52 7.73
N GLY A 74 1.10 0.35 6.44
CA GLY A 74 2.03 -0.62 5.88
C GLY A 74 2.49 -0.25 4.48
N ILE A 75 2.62 -1.25 3.62
CA ILE A 75 3.00 -1.10 2.22
C ILE A 75 1.85 -1.59 1.34
N SER A 76 1.25 -0.67 0.59
CA SER A 76 0.15 -1.00 -0.33
C SER A 76 0.62 -1.93 -1.44
N CYS A 77 -0.13 -3.01 -1.64
CA CYS A 77 0.18 -4.06 -2.61
C CYS A 77 -1.03 -4.45 -3.44
N LEU A 78 -0.74 -4.94 -4.63
CA LEU A 78 -1.68 -5.54 -5.56
C LEU A 78 -1.38 -7.04 -5.67
N LEU A 79 -2.31 -7.86 -5.23
CA LEU A 79 -2.32 -9.30 -5.47
C LEU A 79 -3.13 -9.57 -6.74
N THR A 80 -2.57 -10.33 -7.67
CA THR A 80 -3.29 -10.75 -8.88
C THR A 80 -3.17 -12.24 -9.08
N GLN A 81 -4.24 -12.85 -9.60
CA GLN A 81 -4.23 -14.19 -10.14
C GLN A 81 -4.76 -14.13 -11.57
N GLN A 82 -3.96 -14.62 -12.52
CA GLN A 82 -4.33 -14.75 -13.93
C GLN A 82 -3.82 -16.09 -14.46
N ASN A 83 -4.70 -16.89 -15.06
CA ASN A 83 -4.36 -18.23 -15.53
C ASN A 83 -3.60 -19.06 -14.48
N GLU A 84 -4.10 -19.07 -13.24
CA GLU A 84 -3.52 -19.75 -12.07
C GLU A 84 -2.16 -19.20 -11.60
N ILE A 85 -1.60 -18.20 -12.29
CA ILE A 85 -0.36 -17.55 -11.88
C ILE A 85 -0.68 -16.41 -10.92
N ILE A 86 -0.17 -16.53 -9.69
CA ILE A 86 -0.32 -15.52 -8.65
C ILE A 86 0.90 -14.61 -8.63
N ASN A 87 0.66 -13.30 -8.64
CA ASN A 87 1.70 -12.29 -8.53
C ASN A 87 1.35 -11.27 -7.43
N LEU A 88 2.40 -10.75 -6.80
CA LEU A 88 2.31 -9.67 -5.82
C LEU A 88 3.16 -8.50 -6.27
N TYR A 89 2.57 -7.30 -6.26
CA TYR A 89 3.24 -6.06 -6.66
C TYR A 89 3.09 -5.01 -5.58
N THR A 90 4.09 -4.16 -5.40
CA THR A 90 3.90 -2.93 -4.62
C THR A 90 3.14 -1.90 -5.45
N ARG A 91 2.44 -0.98 -4.78
CA ARG A 91 1.71 0.11 -5.45
C ARG A 91 2.64 1.01 -6.30
N GLY A 92 3.86 1.30 -5.81
CA GLY A 92 4.74 2.27 -6.44
C GLY A 92 4.07 3.64 -6.63
N ASN A 93 4.10 4.17 -7.85
CA ASN A 93 3.43 5.44 -8.22
C ASN A 93 1.96 5.25 -8.68
N GLY A 94 1.43 4.05 -8.56
CA GLY A 94 0.08 3.70 -8.99
C GLY A 94 -0.01 3.05 -10.37
N SER A 95 0.91 3.35 -11.27
CA SER A 95 1.01 2.75 -12.62
C SER A 95 2.18 1.79 -12.75
N GLU A 96 3.23 2.03 -11.99
CA GLU A 96 4.44 1.21 -11.95
C GLU A 96 4.81 0.91 -10.50
N GLY A 97 5.10 -0.36 -10.22
CA GLY A 97 5.52 -0.84 -8.90
C GLY A 97 6.67 -1.83 -9.02
N GLN A 98 6.97 -2.54 -7.94
CA GLN A 98 7.92 -3.64 -7.94
C GLN A 98 7.17 -4.96 -7.93
N ASN A 99 7.67 -5.95 -8.69
CA ASN A 99 7.22 -7.33 -8.53
C ASN A 99 7.91 -7.93 -7.29
N VAL A 100 7.11 -8.27 -6.29
CA VAL A 100 7.55 -8.85 -5.02
C VAL A 100 6.92 -10.23 -4.78
N THR A 101 6.57 -10.92 -5.85
CA THR A 101 5.93 -12.25 -5.83
C THR A 101 6.71 -13.27 -5.00
N HIS A 102 8.02 -13.15 -4.91
CA HIS A 102 8.86 -14.01 -4.07
C HIS A 102 8.47 -13.96 -2.58
N LEU A 103 7.83 -12.88 -2.12
CA LEU A 103 7.36 -12.75 -0.73
C LEU A 103 6.18 -13.66 -0.40
N LEU A 104 5.41 -14.11 -1.38
CA LEU A 104 4.25 -15.00 -1.17
C LEU A 104 4.59 -16.27 -0.38
N LYS A 105 5.84 -16.71 -0.44
CA LYS A 105 6.33 -17.89 0.30
C LYS A 105 6.58 -17.66 1.78
N TYR A 106 6.61 -16.39 2.22
CA TYR A 106 7.11 -16.02 3.53
C TYR A 106 6.14 -15.19 4.35
N VAL A 107 5.33 -14.35 3.69
CA VAL A 107 4.32 -13.53 4.37
C VAL A 107 3.04 -14.32 4.60
N ASN A 108 2.26 -13.91 5.59
CA ASN A 108 0.96 -14.51 5.87
C ASN A 108 -0.08 -13.98 4.86
N ILE A 109 -0.31 -14.74 3.82
CA ILE A 109 -1.29 -14.45 2.78
C ILE A 109 -2.01 -15.73 2.39
N ARG A 110 -3.35 -15.68 2.36
CA ARG A 110 -4.19 -16.82 2.01
C ARG A 110 -4.44 -16.80 0.50
N THR A 111 -3.65 -17.55 -0.24
CA THR A 111 -3.80 -17.71 -1.69
C THR A 111 -4.55 -18.97 -2.09
N ASP A 112 -4.64 -19.95 -1.20
CA ASP A 112 -5.27 -21.25 -1.47
C ASP A 112 -6.80 -21.15 -1.62
N ASP A 113 -7.40 -20.11 -1.07
CA ASP A 113 -8.84 -19.85 -1.16
C ASP A 113 -9.23 -19.04 -2.42
N LEU A 114 -8.26 -18.64 -3.24
CA LEU A 114 -8.55 -17.87 -4.45
C LEU A 114 -9.20 -18.77 -5.50
N PRO A 115 -10.31 -18.32 -6.14
CA PRO A 115 -10.95 -19.09 -7.20
C PRO A 115 -10.02 -19.24 -8.40
N THR A 116 -9.92 -20.45 -8.94
CA THR A 116 -9.04 -20.78 -10.08
C THR A 116 -9.71 -20.58 -11.43
N ASP A 117 -11.05 -20.44 -11.44
CA ASP A 117 -11.88 -20.36 -12.64
C ASP A 117 -11.95 -18.94 -13.25
N ARG A 118 -11.34 -17.94 -12.62
CA ARG A 118 -11.41 -16.54 -13.04
C ARG A 118 -10.17 -15.74 -12.66
N ASN A 119 -9.99 -14.60 -13.31
CA ASN A 119 -8.97 -13.63 -12.92
C ASN A 119 -9.37 -12.90 -11.64
N ILE A 120 -8.39 -12.67 -10.78
CA ILE A 120 -8.55 -11.98 -9.51
C ILE A 120 -7.55 -10.82 -9.45
N ALA A 121 -8.01 -9.68 -8.94
CA ALA A 121 -7.14 -8.57 -8.57
C ALA A 121 -7.64 -7.95 -7.26
N ILE A 122 -6.78 -7.91 -6.26
CA ILE A 122 -7.08 -7.47 -4.90
C ILE A 122 -6.06 -6.42 -4.49
N ARG A 123 -6.57 -5.29 -3.97
CA ARG A 123 -5.75 -4.33 -3.23
C ARG A 123 -5.70 -4.73 -1.78
N GLY A 124 -4.53 -4.62 -1.21
CA GLY A 124 -4.30 -4.87 0.20
C GLY A 124 -3.09 -4.10 0.72
N GLU A 125 -2.82 -4.30 1.98
CA GLU A 125 -1.68 -3.72 2.66
C GLU A 125 -0.86 -4.85 3.29
N LEU A 126 0.46 -4.83 3.06
CA LEU A 126 1.39 -5.63 3.86
C LEU A 126 1.66 -4.86 5.15
N ILE A 127 1.30 -5.45 6.27
CA ILE A 127 1.45 -4.85 7.60
C ILE A 127 2.17 -5.81 8.56
N MET A 128 2.68 -5.25 9.64
CA MET A 128 3.11 -6.02 10.80
C MET A 128 2.30 -5.54 12.00
N SER A 129 1.68 -6.45 12.73
CA SER A 129 0.92 -6.11 13.94
C SER A 129 1.85 -5.47 14.98
N ILE A 130 1.28 -4.69 15.90
CA ILE A 130 2.04 -4.09 17.01
C ILE A 130 2.69 -5.18 17.85
N GLU A 131 1.96 -6.26 18.15
CA GLU A 131 2.44 -7.41 18.91
C GLU A 131 3.67 -8.06 18.24
N ASN A 132 3.61 -8.27 16.93
CA ASN A 132 4.76 -8.83 16.19
C ASN A 132 5.91 -7.84 16.13
N PHE A 133 5.64 -6.55 15.99
CA PHE A 133 6.68 -5.53 15.93
C PHE A 133 7.41 -5.33 17.27
N GLU A 134 6.77 -5.59 18.41
CA GLU A 134 7.41 -5.51 19.73
C GLU A 134 8.71 -6.31 19.82
N LYS A 135 8.83 -7.41 19.07
CA LYS A 135 10.04 -8.24 18.96
C LYS A 135 11.21 -7.51 18.26
N TYR A 136 10.97 -6.36 17.61
CA TYR A 136 11.90 -5.71 16.69
C TYR A 136 12.09 -4.21 16.98
N THR A 137 11.60 -3.71 18.09
CA THR A 137 11.69 -2.29 18.49
C THR A 137 13.10 -1.75 18.63
N ASP A 138 14.06 -2.65 18.89
CA ASP A 138 15.49 -2.35 18.92
C ASP A 138 16.14 -2.21 17.52
N LYS A 139 15.47 -2.69 16.48
CA LYS A 139 16.00 -2.78 15.10
C LYS A 139 15.43 -1.75 14.15
N MET A 140 14.17 -1.37 14.34
CA MET A 140 13.45 -0.45 13.45
C MET A 140 12.62 0.55 14.24
N ALA A 141 12.44 1.74 13.66
CA ALA A 141 11.71 2.84 14.31
C ALA A 141 10.20 2.59 14.42
N ASN A 142 9.61 1.82 13.51
CA ASN A 142 8.19 1.46 13.51
C ASN A 142 7.93 0.24 12.60
N ALA A 143 6.75 -0.36 12.77
CA ALA A 143 6.31 -1.53 12.03
C ALA A 143 6.31 -1.31 10.50
N ARG A 144 5.83 -0.15 10.02
CA ARG A 144 5.83 0.19 8.60
C ARG A 144 7.24 0.19 7.99
N ASN A 145 8.22 0.76 8.69
CA ASN A 145 9.61 0.77 8.23
C ASN A 145 10.20 -0.64 8.18
N MET A 146 9.80 -1.50 9.13
CA MET A 146 10.19 -2.91 9.12
C MET A 146 9.65 -3.63 7.87
N VAL A 147 8.36 -3.49 7.59
CA VAL A 147 7.72 -4.05 6.39
C VAL A 147 8.36 -3.49 5.12
N ALA A 148 8.61 -2.17 5.05
CA ALA A 148 9.28 -1.55 3.91
C ALA A 148 10.68 -2.14 3.66
N GLY A 149 11.44 -2.40 4.73
CA GLY A 149 12.73 -3.07 4.66
C GLY A 149 12.64 -4.48 4.07
N ILE A 150 11.66 -5.26 4.51
CA ILE A 150 11.39 -6.62 4.02
C ILE A 150 11.01 -6.58 2.53
N VAL A 151 10.07 -5.72 2.14
CA VAL A 151 9.56 -5.58 0.76
C VAL A 151 10.66 -5.13 -0.21
N ASN A 152 11.59 -4.27 0.25
CA ASN A 152 12.69 -3.79 -0.58
C ASN A 152 13.94 -4.69 -0.55
N SER A 153 13.92 -5.78 0.22
CA SER A 153 15.01 -6.76 0.25
C SER A 153 15.05 -7.56 -1.05
N LYS A 154 16.25 -7.84 -1.52
CA LYS A 154 16.43 -8.79 -2.62
C LYS A 154 16.14 -10.21 -2.11
N PRO A 155 15.68 -11.13 -2.97
CA PRO A 155 15.38 -12.51 -2.57
C PRO A 155 16.52 -13.19 -1.82
N GLU A 156 17.77 -12.97 -2.25
CA GLU A 156 18.98 -13.56 -1.66
C GLU A 156 19.35 -12.96 -0.29
N SER A 157 18.86 -11.78 0.05
CA SER A 157 19.13 -11.07 1.30
C SER A 157 17.92 -10.96 2.22
N LEU A 158 16.79 -11.57 1.85
CA LEU A 158 15.56 -11.52 2.60
C LEU A 158 15.70 -12.24 3.95
N ASN A 159 15.42 -11.54 5.05
CA ASN A 159 15.27 -12.18 6.35
C ASN A 159 13.88 -12.84 6.45
N THR A 160 13.83 -14.14 6.22
CA THR A 160 12.59 -14.91 6.18
C THR A 160 11.91 -15.01 7.56
N ALA A 161 12.68 -14.89 8.65
CA ALA A 161 12.11 -14.88 10.00
C ALA A 161 11.27 -13.62 10.24
N TYR A 162 11.70 -12.47 9.70
CA TYR A 162 10.93 -11.22 9.80
C TYR A 162 9.72 -11.21 8.86
N ALA A 163 9.88 -11.79 7.66
CA ALA A 163 8.81 -11.85 6.67
C ALA A 163 7.59 -12.66 7.15
N LYS A 164 7.81 -13.68 7.98
CA LYS A 164 6.73 -14.49 8.59
C LYS A 164 5.81 -13.72 9.54
N ASP A 165 6.28 -12.60 10.07
CA ASP A 165 5.49 -11.73 10.96
C ASP A 165 4.75 -10.63 10.19
N VAL A 166 4.75 -10.68 8.85
CA VAL A 166 4.03 -9.74 7.97
C VAL A 166 2.77 -10.38 7.43
N ASP A 167 1.65 -9.67 7.57
CA ASP A 167 0.34 -10.08 7.10
C ASP A 167 -0.06 -9.28 5.85
N PHE A 168 -0.73 -9.93 4.89
CA PHE A 168 -1.42 -9.24 3.80
C PHE A 168 -2.90 -9.10 4.16
N ILE A 169 -3.35 -7.86 4.35
CA ILE A 169 -4.74 -7.53 4.64
C ILE A 169 -5.40 -6.97 3.39
N ALA A 170 -6.33 -7.72 2.81
CA ALA A 170 -7.14 -7.29 1.67
C ALA A 170 -8.19 -6.26 2.11
N TYR A 171 -8.38 -5.19 1.32
CA TYR A 171 -9.41 -4.18 1.57
C TYR A 171 -10.26 -3.83 0.35
N GLU A 172 -9.87 -4.23 -0.85
CA GLU A 172 -10.64 -3.96 -2.08
C GLU A 172 -10.43 -5.06 -3.13
N ILE A 173 -11.52 -5.52 -3.72
CA ILE A 173 -11.49 -6.40 -4.90
C ILE A 173 -11.66 -5.52 -6.13
N ILE A 174 -10.65 -5.51 -7.02
CA ILE A 174 -10.68 -4.77 -8.29
C ILE A 174 -11.29 -5.62 -9.39
N GLU A 175 -10.96 -6.92 -9.39
CA GLU A 175 -11.43 -7.90 -10.36
C GLU A 175 -11.80 -9.21 -9.64
N PRO A 176 -12.97 -9.81 -9.87
CA PRO A 176 -14.05 -9.29 -10.71
C PRO A 176 -14.68 -8.02 -10.11
N ARG A 177 -15.17 -7.14 -10.96
CA ARG A 177 -15.91 -5.97 -10.48
C ARG A 177 -17.25 -6.42 -9.92
N TYR A 178 -17.44 -6.22 -8.64
CA TYR A 178 -18.75 -6.32 -8.03
C TYR A 178 -19.43 -4.97 -8.13
N THR A 179 -20.59 -4.91 -8.79
CA THR A 179 -21.50 -3.77 -8.62
C THR A 179 -22.14 -3.91 -7.25
N PRO A 180 -22.11 -2.88 -6.39
CA PRO A 180 -22.91 -2.91 -5.17
C PRO A 180 -24.37 -3.17 -5.53
N SER A 181 -24.96 -4.21 -4.95
CA SER A 181 -26.38 -4.50 -5.04
C SER A 181 -27.21 -3.52 -4.23
#